data_290ef52f4273a8a37e0b1c56502d0944
#
_entry.id   290ef52f4273a8a37e0b1c56502d0944
#
_cell.length_a   1.000
_cell.length_b   1.000
_cell.length_c   1.000
_cell.angle_alpha   90.00
_cell.angle_beta   90.00
_cell.angle_gamma   90.00
#
_symmetry.space_group_name_H-M   'P 1'
#
loop_
_entity.id
_entity.type
_entity.pdbx_description
1 polymer ?
#
loop_
_entity_poly.entity_id
_entity_poly.type
_entity_poly.pdbx_seq_one_letter_code
_entity_poly.pdbx_strand_id
1 'polypeptide(L)'
;MKKIKFDSYDGVCFLNGLVFFAPVALLVRTQAGVSEHIFFLLQALLSGVIFLGEIPTGFITDKIGYRKSLILAQVLLLGARSLLLAAFVSRSLALFVVEAVVEGIAACFTSGTGSAYLYDLYGENGYLVKTAHAENFGTAGFIISTVAYAGIYKISGMEGLLITTVVMDIIAVVCSFFLRSESSKAVIADRKEVQILAIFKNKKAFLFVISLAIFSIAWLLINFFYVEKLENCGLPVEWMSLIILNYSAVQMLAEPILGKLSDGKNGKSGREKLPAVTAATAGVAFLLFGVVKFRAAVLFLMLILPLLLNLPEYLLMDLENQFVDEAECGSQRAATLSVLNMGVNLVEILTLSASAFLTKIGIQWCFVFVGCFLMVIAHLFARIQK
;
A
#
# COMPACT_ATOMS: atom_id res chain seq x y z
N MET A 1 -7.92 -18.54 -18.98
CA MET A 1 -7.16 -18.10 -17.77
C MET A 1 -6.18 -19.17 -17.36
N LYS A 2 -4.87 -18.94 -17.45
CA LYS A 2 -3.95 -19.72 -16.61
C LYS A 2 -4.28 -19.32 -15.17
N LYS A 3 -4.85 -20.24 -14.38
CA LYS A 3 -5.06 -20.01 -12.95
C LYS A 3 -3.72 -19.62 -12.33
N ILE A 4 -3.63 -18.43 -11.75
CA ILE A 4 -2.47 -18.05 -10.94
C ILE A 4 -2.44 -19.06 -9.79
N LYS A 5 -1.30 -19.73 -9.65
CA LYS A 5 -1.11 -20.69 -8.57
C LYS A 5 -0.52 -19.97 -7.38
N PHE A 6 -0.98 -20.36 -6.20
CA PHE A 6 -0.37 -19.96 -4.93
C PHE A 6 1.13 -20.27 -4.95
N ASP A 7 1.93 -19.31 -4.50
CA ASP A 7 3.37 -19.47 -4.33
C ASP A 7 3.87 -18.90 -2.99
N SER A 8 5.17 -18.98 -2.76
CA SER A 8 5.79 -18.52 -1.51
C SER A 8 5.64 -17.01 -1.28
N TYR A 9 5.53 -16.20 -2.35
CA TYR A 9 5.30 -14.77 -2.21
C TYR A 9 3.90 -14.48 -1.66
N ASP A 10 2.88 -15.19 -2.13
CA ASP A 10 1.51 -15.10 -1.58
C ASP A 10 1.48 -15.49 -0.10
N GLY A 11 2.27 -16.55 0.26
CA GLY A 11 2.42 -16.96 1.66
C GLY A 11 3.06 -15.87 2.53
N VAL A 12 4.08 -15.19 2.04
CA VAL A 12 4.71 -14.04 2.73
C VAL A 12 3.70 -12.90 2.87
N CYS A 13 2.97 -12.54 1.81
CA CYS A 13 1.94 -11.49 1.88
C CYS A 13 0.84 -11.83 2.90
N PHE A 14 0.37 -13.07 2.91
CA PHE A 14 -0.63 -13.54 3.89
C PHE A 14 -0.12 -13.40 5.33
N LEU A 15 1.11 -13.86 5.60
CA LEU A 15 1.72 -13.80 6.93
C LEU A 15 1.97 -12.36 7.37
N ASN A 16 2.41 -11.48 6.45
CA ASN A 16 2.56 -10.05 6.72
C ASN A 16 1.22 -9.36 7.04
N GLY A 17 0.10 -9.88 6.53
CA GLY A 17 -1.23 -9.43 6.92
C GLY A 17 -1.64 -9.83 8.34
N LEU A 18 -1.03 -10.85 8.94
CA LEU A 18 -1.38 -11.36 10.28
C LEU A 18 -0.80 -10.49 11.41
N VAL A 19 -1.15 -9.21 11.41
CA VAL A 19 -0.74 -8.24 12.45
C VAL A 19 -1.86 -8.10 13.48
N PHE A 20 -1.81 -8.91 14.53
CA PHE A 20 -2.89 -9.02 15.50
C PHE A 20 -3.10 -7.78 16.38
N PHE A 21 -2.11 -6.92 16.52
CA PHE A 21 -2.22 -5.65 17.24
C PHE A 21 -2.61 -4.45 16.37
N ALA A 22 -2.72 -4.63 15.04
CA ALA A 22 -3.00 -3.53 14.11
C ALA A 22 -4.24 -2.69 14.50
N PRO A 23 -5.38 -3.29 14.93
CA PRO A 23 -6.54 -2.52 15.34
C PRO A 23 -6.30 -1.63 16.57
N VAL A 24 -5.26 -1.91 17.35
CA VAL A 24 -4.94 -1.26 18.63
C VAL A 24 -3.51 -0.74 18.70
N ALA A 25 -2.91 -0.41 17.57
CA ALA A 25 -1.52 0.03 17.48
C ALA A 25 -1.19 1.24 18.37
N LEU A 26 -2.12 2.20 18.53
CA LEU A 26 -2.00 3.30 19.47
C LEU A 26 -2.04 2.79 20.92
N LEU A 27 -2.95 1.87 21.23
CA LEU A 27 -3.13 1.33 22.59
C LEU A 27 -1.88 0.57 23.06
N VAL A 28 -1.15 -0.10 22.15
CA VAL A 28 0.15 -0.73 22.47
C VAL A 28 1.10 0.28 23.10
N ARG A 29 1.24 1.48 22.51
CA ARG A 29 2.17 2.50 22.99
C ARG A 29 1.64 3.19 24.24
N THR A 30 0.34 3.50 24.31
CA THR A 30 -0.24 4.19 25.48
C THR A 30 -0.26 3.31 26.73
N GLN A 31 -0.51 2.01 26.61
CA GLN A 31 -0.39 1.07 27.73
C GLN A 31 1.05 0.92 28.22
N ALA A 32 2.04 1.11 27.37
CA ALA A 32 3.46 1.13 27.77
C ALA A 32 3.88 2.48 28.39
N GLY A 33 2.96 3.46 28.52
CA GLY A 33 3.23 4.77 29.12
C GLY A 33 3.69 5.83 28.12
N VAL A 34 3.62 5.57 26.81
CA VAL A 34 3.93 6.55 25.74
C VAL A 34 2.69 7.40 25.49
N SER A 35 2.82 8.73 25.51
CA SER A 35 1.70 9.61 25.20
C SER A 35 1.30 9.56 23.71
N GLU A 36 0.05 9.90 23.41
CA GLU A 36 -0.44 9.97 22.02
C GLU A 36 0.39 10.91 21.16
N HIS A 37 0.82 12.05 21.71
CA HIS A 37 1.70 12.97 20.99
C HIS A 37 3.02 12.30 20.56
N ILE A 38 3.66 11.54 21.46
CA ILE A 38 4.90 10.81 21.16
C ILE A 38 4.61 9.70 20.15
N PHE A 39 3.46 9.04 20.22
CA PHE A 39 3.06 8.07 19.17
C PHE A 39 3.07 8.70 17.78
N PHE A 40 2.46 9.88 17.61
CA PHE A 40 2.48 10.56 16.31
C PHE A 40 3.88 10.99 15.88
N LEU A 41 4.76 11.37 16.82
CA LEU A 41 6.18 11.64 16.51
C LEU A 41 6.92 10.38 16.05
N LEU A 42 6.63 9.20 16.62
CA LEU A 42 7.19 7.92 16.17
C LEU A 42 6.70 7.57 14.75
N GLN A 43 5.41 7.83 14.43
CA GLN A 43 4.90 7.65 13.07
C GLN A 43 5.57 8.63 12.08
N ALA A 44 5.78 9.88 12.49
CA ALA A 44 6.51 10.85 11.67
C ALA A 44 7.97 10.44 11.45
N LEU A 45 8.64 9.89 12.48
CA LEU A 45 9.99 9.34 12.38
C LEU A 45 10.03 8.18 11.37
N LEU A 46 9.11 7.22 11.49
CA LEU A 46 8.97 6.09 10.57
C LEU A 46 8.82 6.59 9.13
N SER A 47 7.89 7.51 8.87
CA SER A 47 7.67 8.09 7.55
C SER A 47 8.92 8.84 7.04
N GLY A 48 9.64 9.55 7.92
CA GLY A 48 10.90 10.20 7.58
C GLY A 48 12.00 9.21 7.18
N VAL A 49 12.10 8.07 7.88
CA VAL A 49 13.05 7.00 7.55
C VAL A 49 12.69 6.38 6.19
N ILE A 50 11.40 6.12 5.92
CA ILE A 50 10.93 5.62 4.63
C ILE A 50 11.33 6.61 3.53
N PHE A 51 10.97 7.87 3.67
CA PHE A 51 11.26 8.90 2.67
C PHE A 51 12.76 9.00 2.34
N LEU A 52 13.63 9.00 3.36
CA LEU A 52 15.08 9.09 3.17
C LEU A 52 15.70 7.77 2.69
N GLY A 53 15.13 6.64 3.09
CA GLY A 53 15.65 5.30 2.80
C GLY A 53 15.28 4.75 1.42
N GLU A 54 14.21 5.24 0.79
CA GLU A 54 13.68 4.71 -0.48
C GLU A 54 14.76 4.60 -1.58
N ILE A 55 15.46 5.69 -1.87
CA ILE A 55 16.50 5.70 -2.93
C ILE A 55 17.69 4.79 -2.58
N PRO A 56 18.33 4.89 -1.39
CA PRO A 56 19.44 4.01 -1.02
C PRO A 56 19.08 2.53 -1.07
N THR A 57 17.90 2.14 -0.56
CA THR A 57 17.47 0.74 -0.54
C THR A 57 17.16 0.22 -1.92
N GLY A 58 16.58 1.04 -2.82
CA GLY A 58 16.39 0.71 -4.22
C GLY A 58 17.70 0.36 -4.92
N PHE A 59 18.76 1.17 -4.74
CA PHE A 59 20.09 0.87 -5.27
C PHE A 59 20.71 -0.39 -4.66
N ILE A 60 20.52 -0.61 -3.35
CA ILE A 60 20.99 -1.83 -2.70
C ILE A 60 20.28 -3.03 -3.30
N THR A 61 18.96 -2.94 -3.48
CA THR A 61 18.12 -4.00 -4.07
C THR A 61 18.58 -4.38 -5.47
N ASP A 62 18.81 -3.40 -6.34
CA ASP A 62 19.30 -3.65 -7.71
C ASP A 62 20.71 -4.30 -7.72
N LYS A 63 21.47 -4.16 -6.64
CA LYS A 63 22.81 -4.71 -6.48
C LYS A 63 22.83 -6.12 -5.93
N ILE A 64 22.00 -6.41 -4.92
CA ILE A 64 21.96 -7.72 -4.23
C ILE A 64 20.90 -8.67 -4.81
N GLY A 65 19.94 -8.14 -5.57
CA GLY A 65 18.82 -8.84 -6.18
C GLY A 65 17.54 -8.78 -5.36
N TYR A 66 16.39 -8.90 -6.04
CA TYR A 66 15.06 -8.73 -5.45
C TYR A 66 14.75 -9.74 -4.36
N ARG A 67 15.04 -11.03 -4.62
CA ARG A 67 14.81 -12.11 -3.64
C ARG A 67 15.55 -11.87 -2.34
N LYS A 68 16.83 -11.49 -2.41
CA LYS A 68 17.63 -11.26 -1.20
C LYS A 68 17.14 -10.03 -0.44
N SER A 69 16.73 -8.99 -1.15
CA SER A 69 16.15 -7.78 -0.55
C SER A 69 14.85 -8.07 0.16
N LEU A 70 13.96 -8.89 -0.43
CA LEU A 70 12.72 -9.30 0.22
C LEU A 70 12.98 -10.17 1.47
N ILE A 71 13.97 -11.09 1.43
CA ILE A 71 14.37 -11.83 2.63
C ILE A 71 14.90 -10.89 3.71
N LEU A 72 15.75 -9.92 3.34
CA LEU A 72 16.27 -8.92 4.27
C LEU A 72 15.14 -8.08 4.88
N ALA A 73 14.16 -7.67 4.07
CA ALA A 73 12.97 -6.96 4.53
C ALA A 73 12.21 -7.76 5.60
N GLN A 74 12.00 -9.07 5.39
CA GLN A 74 11.32 -9.94 6.36
C GLN A 74 12.11 -10.08 7.66
N VAL A 75 13.44 -10.22 7.59
CA VAL A 75 14.30 -10.27 8.78
C VAL A 75 14.25 -8.95 9.56
N LEU A 76 14.30 -7.81 8.86
CA LEU A 76 14.18 -6.49 9.51
C LEU A 76 12.78 -6.30 10.11
N LEU A 77 11.72 -6.73 9.45
CA LEU A 77 10.35 -6.65 9.97
C LEU A 77 10.19 -7.49 11.25
N LEU A 78 10.70 -8.73 11.26
CA LEU A 78 10.76 -9.55 12.46
C LEU A 78 11.54 -8.84 13.58
N GLY A 79 12.67 -8.20 13.25
CA GLY A 79 13.45 -7.40 14.19
C GLY A 79 12.63 -6.24 14.78
N ALA A 80 11.92 -5.49 13.93
CA ALA A 80 11.06 -4.39 14.35
C ALA A 80 9.92 -4.87 15.26
N ARG A 81 9.22 -5.95 14.90
CA ARG A 81 8.14 -6.52 15.76
C ARG A 81 8.67 -7.07 17.09
N SER A 82 9.87 -7.67 17.08
CA SER A 82 10.53 -8.11 18.31
C SER A 82 10.93 -6.93 19.21
N LEU A 83 11.42 -5.84 18.60
CA LEU A 83 11.72 -4.60 19.30
C LEU A 83 10.45 -3.96 19.86
N LEU A 84 9.33 -3.99 19.14
CA LEU A 84 8.04 -3.51 19.62
C LEU A 84 7.58 -4.26 20.88
N LEU A 85 7.69 -5.60 20.86
CA LEU A 85 7.38 -6.44 22.03
C LEU A 85 8.31 -6.09 23.21
N ALA A 86 9.62 -6.00 22.96
CA ALA A 86 10.59 -5.63 24.00
C ALA A 86 10.33 -4.21 24.55
N ALA A 87 9.99 -3.25 23.68
CA ALA A 87 9.63 -1.88 24.05
C ALA A 87 8.38 -1.84 24.92
N PHE A 88 7.37 -2.63 24.57
CA PHE A 88 6.13 -2.75 25.35
C PHE A 88 6.39 -3.31 26.73
N VAL A 89 7.10 -4.44 26.86
CA VAL A 89 7.39 -5.11 28.14
C VAL A 89 8.29 -4.26 29.02
N SER A 90 9.33 -3.65 28.46
CA SER A 90 10.27 -2.81 29.22
C SER A 90 9.80 -1.37 29.43
N ARG A 91 8.70 -0.95 28.80
CA ARG A 91 8.19 0.43 28.77
C ARG A 91 9.23 1.44 28.32
N SER A 92 10.08 1.06 27.38
CA SER A 92 11.23 1.85 26.96
C SER A 92 10.92 2.67 25.70
N LEU A 93 10.88 4.00 25.82
CA LEU A 93 10.72 4.91 24.68
C LEU A 93 11.87 4.75 23.67
N ALA A 94 13.09 4.51 24.14
CA ALA A 94 14.26 4.33 23.25
C ALA A 94 14.07 3.12 22.33
N LEU A 95 13.49 2.01 22.83
CA LEU A 95 13.20 0.84 22.00
C LEU A 95 12.08 1.12 20.99
N PHE A 96 11.06 1.92 21.31
CA PHE A 96 10.04 2.36 20.33
C PHE A 96 10.65 3.23 19.22
N VAL A 97 11.64 4.07 19.55
CA VAL A 97 12.36 4.86 18.53
C VAL A 97 13.17 3.95 17.61
N VAL A 98 13.90 2.98 18.16
CA VAL A 98 14.68 2.01 17.36
C VAL A 98 13.76 1.14 16.51
N GLU A 99 12.63 0.70 17.07
CA GLU A 99 11.60 -0.06 16.36
C GLU A 99 11.09 0.71 15.14
N ALA A 100 10.71 1.99 15.31
CA ALA A 100 10.21 2.82 14.23
C ALA A 100 11.25 2.99 13.09
N VAL A 101 12.53 3.13 13.44
CA VAL A 101 13.63 3.21 12.45
C VAL A 101 13.78 1.88 11.71
N VAL A 102 13.81 0.75 12.42
CA VAL A 102 14.00 -0.57 11.80
C VAL A 102 12.79 -0.94 10.94
N GLU A 103 11.57 -0.64 11.39
CA GLU A 103 10.33 -0.85 10.61
C GLU A 103 10.35 0.00 9.33
N GLY A 104 10.78 1.27 9.41
CA GLY A 104 10.92 2.15 8.25
C GLY A 104 11.92 1.61 7.22
N ILE A 105 13.07 1.10 7.67
CA ILE A 105 14.07 0.48 6.78
C ILE A 105 13.49 -0.80 6.14
N ALA A 106 12.77 -1.63 6.88
CA ALA A 106 12.10 -2.83 6.34
C ALA A 106 11.09 -2.45 5.26
N ALA A 107 10.28 -1.41 5.50
CA ALA A 107 9.32 -0.89 4.53
C ALA A 107 9.99 -0.42 3.23
N CYS A 108 11.14 0.28 3.31
CA CYS A 108 11.92 0.69 2.14
C CYS A 108 12.39 -0.51 1.29
N PHE A 109 12.83 -1.60 1.93
CA PHE A 109 13.23 -2.81 1.20
C PHE A 109 12.05 -3.58 0.61
N THR A 110 10.83 -3.36 1.08
CA THR A 110 9.61 -3.99 0.53
C THR A 110 9.03 -3.16 -0.61
N SER A 111 9.01 -1.84 -0.45
CA SER A 111 8.56 -0.88 -1.47
C SER A 111 9.32 -1.12 -2.79
N GLY A 112 8.77 -0.77 -3.91
CA GLY A 112 9.42 -0.97 -5.22
C GLY A 112 9.98 -2.37 -5.50
N THR A 113 10.61 -3.03 -4.52
CA THR A 113 11.20 -4.37 -4.67
C THR A 113 10.15 -5.44 -4.94
N GLY A 114 9.03 -5.42 -4.23
CA GLY A 114 7.92 -6.37 -4.44
C GLY A 114 7.35 -6.26 -5.84
N SER A 115 7.12 -5.02 -6.29
CA SER A 115 6.66 -4.73 -7.65
C SER A 115 7.67 -5.18 -8.71
N ALA A 116 8.96 -4.82 -8.54
CA ALA A 116 10.02 -5.24 -9.45
C ALA A 116 10.19 -6.77 -9.52
N TYR A 117 10.13 -7.45 -8.37
CA TYR A 117 10.20 -8.91 -8.27
C TYR A 117 9.05 -9.59 -9.02
N LEU A 118 7.82 -9.14 -8.79
CA LEU A 118 6.67 -9.73 -9.47
C LEU A 118 6.70 -9.44 -10.97
N TYR A 119 7.13 -8.25 -11.37
CA TYR A 119 7.24 -7.91 -12.78
C TYR A 119 8.33 -8.74 -13.49
N ASP A 120 9.48 -8.99 -12.86
CA ASP A 120 10.53 -9.86 -13.39
C ASP A 120 10.05 -11.31 -13.57
N LEU A 121 9.27 -11.85 -12.62
CA LEU A 121 8.80 -13.23 -12.66
C LEU A 121 7.62 -13.45 -13.60
N TYR A 122 6.71 -12.51 -13.73
CA TYR A 122 5.43 -12.71 -14.42
C TYR A 122 5.30 -11.87 -15.70
N GLY A 123 6.18 -10.88 -15.90
CA GLY A 123 6.19 -9.97 -17.05
C GLY A 123 4.90 -9.15 -17.18
N GLU A 124 4.84 -8.31 -18.20
CA GLU A 124 3.71 -7.41 -18.50
C GLU A 124 2.33 -8.12 -18.48
N ASN A 125 2.27 -9.35 -18.98
CA ASN A 125 0.99 -10.06 -19.11
C ASN A 125 0.49 -10.71 -17.81
N GLY A 126 1.37 -10.95 -16.83
CA GLY A 126 1.03 -11.66 -15.61
C GLY A 126 1.09 -10.80 -14.34
N TYR A 127 1.88 -9.72 -14.37
CA TYR A 127 2.16 -8.86 -13.24
C TYR A 127 0.88 -8.32 -12.58
N LEU A 128 0.01 -7.69 -13.36
CA LEU A 128 -1.20 -7.04 -12.87
C LEU A 128 -2.10 -7.96 -12.03
N VAL A 129 -2.38 -9.16 -12.56
CA VAL A 129 -3.25 -10.12 -11.87
C VAL A 129 -2.53 -10.76 -10.70
N LYS A 130 -1.20 -11.00 -10.82
CA LYS A 130 -0.41 -11.58 -9.72
C LYS A 130 -0.26 -10.61 -8.56
N THR A 131 -0.10 -9.33 -8.81
CA THR A 131 -0.04 -8.30 -7.76
C THR A 131 -1.35 -8.28 -6.98
N ALA A 132 -2.49 -8.18 -7.67
CA ALA A 132 -3.80 -8.22 -7.02
C ALA A 132 -4.05 -9.55 -6.26
N HIS A 133 -3.54 -10.68 -6.76
CA HIS A 133 -3.62 -11.97 -6.09
C HIS A 133 -2.83 -11.98 -4.77
N ALA A 134 -1.59 -11.48 -4.78
CA ALA A 134 -0.74 -11.42 -3.60
C ALA A 134 -1.32 -10.46 -2.53
N GLU A 135 -1.83 -9.29 -2.95
CA GLU A 135 -2.50 -8.34 -2.06
C GLU A 135 -3.77 -8.93 -1.44
N ASN A 136 -4.52 -9.76 -2.16
CA ASN A 136 -5.66 -10.48 -1.61
C ASN A 136 -5.26 -11.43 -0.47
N PHE A 137 -4.10 -12.08 -0.55
CA PHE A 137 -3.57 -12.89 0.55
C PHE A 137 -3.21 -12.02 1.76
N GLY A 138 -2.58 -10.86 1.55
CA GLY A 138 -2.31 -9.89 2.62
C GLY A 138 -3.60 -9.43 3.31
N THR A 139 -4.61 -9.07 2.52
CA THR A 139 -5.93 -8.67 3.02
C THR A 139 -6.63 -9.81 3.77
N ALA A 140 -6.54 -11.04 3.31
CA ALA A 140 -7.09 -12.20 4.01
C ALA A 140 -6.42 -12.40 5.37
N GLY A 141 -5.09 -12.26 5.45
CA GLY A 141 -4.34 -12.27 6.71
C GLY A 141 -4.82 -11.17 7.66
N PHE A 142 -4.98 -9.95 7.17
CA PHE A 142 -5.48 -8.81 7.96
C PHE A 142 -6.90 -9.06 8.50
N ILE A 143 -7.82 -9.58 7.68
CA ILE A 143 -9.18 -9.92 8.12
C ILE A 143 -9.11 -10.98 9.23
N ILE A 144 -8.33 -12.04 9.05
CA ILE A 144 -8.18 -13.10 10.04
C ILE A 144 -7.61 -12.56 11.35
N SER A 145 -6.55 -11.76 11.30
CA SER A 145 -5.94 -11.17 12.49
C SER A 145 -6.91 -10.24 13.23
N THR A 146 -7.69 -9.44 12.49
CA THR A 146 -8.69 -8.54 13.05
C THR A 146 -9.84 -9.30 13.74
N VAL A 147 -10.30 -10.41 13.16
CA VAL A 147 -11.31 -11.27 13.79
C VAL A 147 -10.76 -11.99 15.02
N ALA A 148 -9.52 -12.50 14.95
CA ALA A 148 -8.88 -13.21 16.04
C ALA A 148 -8.44 -12.30 17.21
N TYR A 149 -8.25 -11.02 16.95
CA TYR A 149 -7.82 -10.02 17.93
C TYR A 149 -8.54 -10.12 19.27
N ALA A 150 -9.89 -10.08 19.25
CA ALA A 150 -10.69 -10.05 20.47
C ALA A 150 -10.50 -11.32 21.32
N GLY A 151 -10.37 -12.48 20.68
CA GLY A 151 -10.12 -13.76 21.34
C GLY A 151 -8.74 -13.82 21.99
N ILE A 152 -7.71 -13.46 21.24
CA ILE A 152 -6.32 -13.46 21.75
C ILE A 152 -6.17 -12.43 22.88
N TYR A 153 -6.71 -11.21 22.70
CA TYR A 153 -6.64 -10.17 23.69
C TYR A 153 -7.31 -10.58 25.01
N LYS A 154 -8.47 -11.26 24.94
CA LYS A 154 -9.18 -11.75 26.12
C LYS A 154 -8.39 -12.80 26.91
N ILE A 155 -7.61 -13.65 26.22
CA ILE A 155 -6.85 -14.75 26.85
C ILE A 155 -5.49 -14.30 27.37
N SER A 156 -4.77 -13.50 26.57
CA SER A 156 -3.34 -13.23 26.77
C SER A 156 -2.99 -11.73 26.80
N GLY A 157 -3.99 -10.86 26.72
CA GLY A 157 -3.79 -9.41 26.73
C GLY A 157 -2.99 -8.88 25.53
N MET A 158 -2.39 -7.71 25.72
CA MET A 158 -1.59 -7.04 24.68
C MET A 158 -0.31 -7.82 24.32
N GLU A 159 0.35 -8.39 25.32
CA GLU A 159 1.56 -9.21 25.11
C GLU A 159 1.26 -10.40 24.21
N GLY A 160 0.12 -11.07 24.40
CA GLY A 160 -0.31 -12.18 23.56
C GLY A 160 -0.48 -11.80 22.10
N LEU A 161 -1.02 -10.62 21.80
CA LEU A 161 -1.13 -10.10 20.41
C LEU A 161 0.24 -9.87 19.79
N LEU A 162 1.16 -9.25 20.54
CA LEU A 162 2.52 -8.96 20.08
C LEU A 162 3.32 -10.25 19.85
N ILE A 163 3.27 -11.20 20.81
CA ILE A 163 3.94 -12.50 20.68
C ILE A 163 3.40 -13.27 19.48
N THR A 164 2.08 -13.32 19.30
CA THR A 164 1.46 -14.03 18.17
C THR A 164 1.91 -13.42 16.83
N THR A 165 2.00 -12.09 16.75
CA THR A 165 2.52 -11.41 15.55
C THR A 165 3.98 -11.79 15.28
N VAL A 166 4.86 -11.74 16.30
CA VAL A 166 6.27 -12.15 16.16
C VAL A 166 6.39 -13.60 15.69
N VAL A 167 5.55 -14.51 16.19
CA VAL A 167 5.54 -15.92 15.74
C VAL A 167 5.18 -16.01 14.25
N MET A 168 4.20 -15.23 13.76
CA MET A 168 3.86 -15.22 12.34
C MET A 168 4.99 -14.61 11.50
N ASP A 169 5.68 -13.59 11.99
CA ASP A 169 6.84 -13.00 11.31
C ASP A 169 8.02 -13.99 11.20
N ILE A 170 8.24 -14.83 12.23
CA ILE A 170 9.23 -15.93 12.15
C ILE A 170 8.86 -16.89 11.00
N ILE A 171 7.58 -17.26 10.90
CA ILE A 171 7.11 -18.13 9.81
C ILE A 171 7.26 -17.40 8.46
N ALA A 172 7.00 -16.08 8.40
CA ALA A 172 7.18 -15.28 7.19
C ALA A 172 8.64 -15.23 6.74
N VAL A 173 9.59 -15.07 7.67
CA VAL A 173 11.02 -15.18 7.38
C VAL A 173 11.36 -16.55 6.79
N VAL A 174 10.91 -17.63 7.41
CA VAL A 174 11.13 -19.00 6.88
C VAL A 174 10.51 -19.15 5.49
N CYS A 175 9.28 -18.67 5.28
CA CYS A 175 8.59 -18.70 4.00
C CYS A 175 9.35 -17.91 2.92
N SER A 176 9.99 -16.79 3.28
CA SER A 176 10.74 -15.96 2.35
C SER A 176 11.97 -16.66 1.75
N PHE A 177 12.56 -17.64 2.43
CA PHE A 177 13.67 -18.43 1.86
C PHE A 177 13.22 -19.30 0.69
N PHE A 178 11.92 -19.60 0.56
CA PHE A 178 11.35 -20.34 -0.56
C PHE A 178 10.90 -19.46 -1.72
N LEU A 179 11.15 -18.14 -1.67
CA LEU A 179 10.93 -17.24 -2.80
C LEU A 179 11.72 -17.71 -4.02
N ARG A 180 11.12 -17.61 -5.20
CA ARG A 180 11.78 -17.97 -6.45
C ARG A 180 12.96 -17.03 -6.71
N SER A 181 14.02 -17.57 -7.31
CA SER A 181 15.10 -16.72 -7.80
C SER A 181 14.63 -15.92 -9.00
N GLU A 182 15.05 -14.68 -9.05
CA GLU A 182 14.87 -13.79 -10.19
C GLU A 182 15.57 -14.35 -11.45
N SER A 183 15.14 -13.90 -12.62
CA SER A 183 15.78 -14.23 -13.89
C SER A 183 17.18 -13.63 -13.93
N SER A 184 18.22 -14.43 -14.18
CA SER A 184 19.64 -14.03 -14.16
C SER A 184 20.01 -12.86 -15.09
N LYS A 185 19.08 -12.31 -15.85
CA LYS A 185 19.28 -11.19 -16.77
C LYS A 185 19.45 -9.83 -16.07
N ALA A 186 19.01 -9.68 -14.82
CA ALA A 186 19.04 -8.42 -14.09
C ALA A 186 20.43 -8.03 -13.54
N VAL A 187 21.38 -8.96 -13.43
CA VAL A 187 22.62 -8.76 -12.67
C VAL A 187 23.80 -8.24 -13.51
N ILE A 188 23.76 -8.28 -14.85
CA ILE A 188 24.93 -7.98 -15.70
C ILE A 188 24.61 -7.03 -16.88
N ALA A 189 23.72 -6.08 -16.71
CA ALA A 189 23.62 -5.00 -17.71
C ALA A 189 24.62 -3.90 -17.37
N ASP A 190 25.39 -3.51 -18.38
CA ASP A 190 26.36 -2.42 -18.35
C ASP A 190 25.75 -1.19 -17.65
N ARG A 191 26.36 -0.79 -16.51
CA ARG A 191 25.87 0.32 -15.68
C ARG A 191 26.05 1.64 -16.42
N LYS A 192 25.17 1.97 -17.33
CA LYS A 192 24.92 3.37 -17.64
C LYS A 192 24.40 4.00 -16.34
N GLU A 193 25.12 4.95 -15.78
CA GLU A 193 24.59 5.80 -14.70
C GLU A 193 23.35 6.52 -15.23
N VAL A 194 22.19 5.86 -15.05
CA VAL A 194 20.92 6.52 -15.33
C VAL A 194 20.80 7.64 -14.31
N GLN A 195 20.70 8.87 -14.79
CA GLN A 195 20.41 10.02 -13.92
C GLN A 195 18.96 9.87 -13.44
N ILE A 196 18.77 9.03 -12.41
CA ILE A 196 17.43 8.65 -11.90
C ILE A 196 16.59 9.88 -11.57
N LEU A 197 17.21 10.94 -11.04
CA LEU A 197 16.54 12.22 -10.81
C LEU A 197 16.08 12.91 -12.11
N ALA A 198 16.66 12.58 -13.26
CA ALA A 198 16.20 13.09 -14.54
C ALA A 198 14.84 12.49 -14.95
N ILE A 199 14.42 11.38 -14.33
CA ILE A 199 13.10 10.77 -14.56
C ILE A 199 11.98 11.76 -14.23
N PHE A 200 12.12 12.58 -13.19
CA PHE A 200 11.13 13.62 -12.86
C PHE A 200 10.97 14.72 -13.93
N LYS A 201 11.90 14.84 -14.87
CA LYS A 201 11.75 15.72 -16.02
C LYS A 201 10.84 15.11 -17.09
N ASN A 202 10.57 13.81 -17.02
CA ASN A 202 9.66 13.13 -17.94
C ASN A 202 8.21 13.39 -17.51
N LYS A 203 7.40 13.92 -18.45
CA LYS A 203 5.98 14.23 -18.20
C LYS A 203 5.16 13.00 -17.83
N LYS A 204 5.48 11.80 -18.39
CA LYS A 204 4.79 10.55 -18.03
C LYS A 204 5.08 10.16 -16.58
N ALA A 205 6.36 10.18 -16.15
CA ALA A 205 6.76 9.89 -14.78
C ALA A 205 6.10 10.83 -13.77
N PHE A 206 6.09 12.13 -14.06
CA PHE A 206 5.41 13.12 -13.23
C PHE A 206 3.92 12.84 -13.10
N LEU A 207 3.26 12.46 -14.21
CA LEU A 207 1.84 12.09 -14.17
C LEU A 207 1.60 10.84 -13.31
N PHE A 208 2.45 9.81 -13.38
CA PHE A 208 2.33 8.62 -12.54
C PHE A 208 2.44 8.97 -11.06
N VAL A 209 3.48 9.73 -10.68
CA VAL A 209 3.69 10.18 -9.29
C VAL A 209 2.47 10.94 -8.76
N ILE A 210 1.98 11.93 -9.50
CA ILE A 210 0.81 12.70 -9.07
C ILE A 210 -0.44 11.82 -9.00
N SER A 211 -0.62 10.90 -9.95
CA SER A 211 -1.79 10.02 -9.97
C SER A 211 -1.78 9.07 -8.78
N LEU A 212 -0.69 8.37 -8.53
CA LEU A 212 -0.55 7.47 -7.37
C LEU A 212 -0.70 8.22 -6.06
N ALA A 213 -0.07 9.41 -5.94
CA ALA A 213 -0.22 10.24 -4.75
C ALA A 213 -1.68 10.64 -4.48
N ILE A 214 -2.47 10.94 -5.50
CA ILE A 214 -3.89 11.28 -5.33
C ILE A 214 -4.70 10.04 -4.92
N PHE A 215 -4.40 8.84 -5.45
CA PHE A 215 -5.02 7.60 -4.97
C PHE A 215 -4.63 7.30 -3.52
N SER A 216 -3.37 7.49 -3.15
CA SER A 216 -2.91 7.33 -1.77
C SER A 216 -3.61 8.32 -0.82
N ILE A 217 -3.76 9.59 -1.23
CA ILE A 217 -4.54 10.59 -0.48
C ILE A 217 -6.00 10.16 -0.35
N ALA A 218 -6.60 9.60 -1.40
CA ALA A 218 -7.96 9.08 -1.35
C ALA A 218 -8.10 7.97 -0.32
N TRP A 219 -7.14 7.03 -0.25
CA TRP A 219 -7.06 6.00 0.77
C TRP A 219 -6.93 6.57 2.18
N LEU A 220 -6.03 7.54 2.38
CA LEU A 220 -5.85 8.22 3.66
C LEU A 220 -7.14 8.90 4.13
N LEU A 221 -7.82 9.64 3.23
CA LEU A 221 -9.08 10.31 3.58
C LEU A 221 -10.16 9.31 3.99
N ILE A 222 -10.33 8.22 3.25
CA ILE A 222 -11.27 7.18 3.65
C ILE A 222 -10.90 6.63 5.01
N ASN A 223 -9.66 6.19 5.21
CA ASN A 223 -9.24 5.53 6.43
C ASN A 223 -9.36 6.41 7.69
N PHE A 224 -9.08 7.71 7.57
CA PHE A 224 -9.15 8.61 8.73
C PHE A 224 -10.55 9.19 8.98
N PHE A 225 -11.33 9.43 7.92
CA PHE A 225 -12.55 10.24 8.04
C PHE A 225 -13.84 9.49 7.71
N TYR A 226 -13.78 8.17 7.41
CA TYR A 226 -15.00 7.41 7.13
C TYR A 226 -15.94 7.39 8.35
N VAL A 227 -15.39 7.25 9.56
CA VAL A 227 -16.19 7.22 10.80
C VAL A 227 -16.98 8.50 10.94
N GLU A 228 -16.30 9.65 10.92
CA GLU A 228 -16.95 10.96 11.03
C GLU A 228 -18.00 11.18 9.93
N LYS A 229 -17.71 10.77 8.68
CA LYS A 229 -18.67 10.86 7.58
C LYS A 229 -19.91 10.02 7.83
N LEU A 230 -19.74 8.79 8.30
CA LEU A 230 -20.85 7.86 8.56
C LEU A 230 -21.69 8.31 9.77
N GLU A 231 -21.06 8.79 10.85
CA GLU A 231 -21.73 9.36 11.99
C GLU A 231 -22.55 10.61 11.62
N ASN A 232 -21.98 11.50 10.81
CA ASN A 232 -22.68 12.67 10.28
C ASN A 232 -23.89 12.32 9.41
N CYS A 233 -23.95 11.08 8.88
CA CYS A 233 -25.10 10.53 8.19
C CYS A 233 -26.05 9.75 9.13
N GLY A 234 -25.74 9.73 10.45
CA GLY A 234 -26.57 9.08 11.47
C GLY A 234 -26.43 7.58 11.54
N LEU A 235 -25.28 7.01 11.13
CA LEU A 235 -24.96 5.61 11.28
C LEU A 235 -24.33 5.35 12.66
N PRO A 236 -24.74 4.27 13.37
CA PRO A 236 -24.18 3.93 14.68
C PRO A 236 -22.69 3.56 14.60
N VAL A 237 -21.91 3.98 15.60
CA VAL A 237 -20.47 3.69 15.70
C VAL A 237 -20.20 2.18 15.79
N GLU A 238 -21.11 1.43 16.38
CA GLU A 238 -21.03 -0.03 16.55
C GLU A 238 -20.94 -0.78 15.20
N TRP A 239 -21.40 -0.16 14.10
CA TRP A 239 -21.35 -0.75 12.76
C TRP A 239 -20.00 -0.54 12.05
N MET A 240 -19.15 0.36 12.57
CA MET A 240 -17.90 0.75 11.89
C MET A 240 -16.95 -0.43 11.68
N SER A 241 -16.80 -1.31 12.69
CA SER A 241 -15.98 -2.52 12.56
C SER A 241 -16.48 -3.47 11.47
N LEU A 242 -17.81 -3.64 11.38
CA LEU A 242 -18.42 -4.48 10.36
C LEU A 242 -18.26 -3.87 8.96
N ILE A 243 -18.38 -2.54 8.86
CA ILE A 243 -18.23 -1.81 7.60
C ILE A 243 -16.78 -1.93 7.11
N ILE A 244 -15.77 -1.81 7.98
CA ILE A 244 -14.36 -1.91 7.57
C ILE A 244 -13.99 -3.36 7.18
N LEU A 245 -14.56 -4.37 7.84
CA LEU A 245 -14.38 -5.76 7.42
C LEU A 245 -14.97 -6.04 6.04
N ASN A 246 -16.20 -5.55 5.76
CA ASN A 246 -16.77 -5.65 4.43
C ASN A 246 -15.97 -4.86 3.38
N TYR A 247 -15.51 -3.68 3.75
CA TYR A 247 -14.62 -2.86 2.94
C TYR A 247 -13.36 -3.64 2.50
N SER A 248 -12.69 -4.30 3.45
CA SER A 248 -11.53 -5.15 3.16
C SER A 248 -11.87 -6.37 2.30
N ALA A 249 -13.05 -6.97 2.50
CA ALA A 249 -13.49 -8.11 1.69
C ALA A 249 -13.82 -7.71 0.24
N VAL A 250 -14.45 -6.54 0.03
CA VAL A 250 -14.82 -6.06 -1.31
C VAL A 250 -13.60 -5.70 -2.16
N GLN A 251 -12.54 -5.16 -1.56
CA GLN A 251 -11.32 -4.87 -2.31
C GLN A 251 -10.69 -6.13 -2.95
N MET A 252 -10.88 -7.32 -2.36
CA MET A 252 -10.40 -8.58 -2.92
C MET A 252 -11.03 -8.93 -4.28
N LEU A 253 -12.17 -8.31 -4.64
CA LEU A 253 -12.80 -8.49 -5.94
C LEU A 253 -11.99 -7.86 -7.10
N ALA A 254 -10.96 -7.06 -6.80
CA ALA A 254 -10.09 -6.49 -7.82
C ALA A 254 -9.39 -7.58 -8.65
N GLU A 255 -8.88 -8.65 -8.02
CA GLU A 255 -8.19 -9.75 -8.71
C GLU A 255 -9.06 -10.42 -9.80
N PRO A 256 -10.27 -10.95 -9.51
CA PRO A 256 -11.08 -11.59 -10.54
C PRO A 256 -11.54 -10.62 -11.63
N ILE A 257 -11.71 -9.33 -11.33
CA ILE A 257 -12.05 -8.31 -12.33
C ILE A 257 -10.86 -8.08 -13.25
N LEU A 258 -9.67 -7.84 -12.71
CA LEU A 258 -8.43 -7.65 -13.48
C LEU A 258 -8.09 -8.89 -14.30
N GLY A 259 -8.32 -10.10 -13.76
CA GLY A 259 -8.16 -11.35 -14.50
C GLY A 259 -9.04 -11.42 -15.74
N LYS A 260 -10.32 -11.05 -15.64
CA LYS A 260 -11.25 -11.02 -16.79
C LYS A 260 -10.87 -9.95 -17.80
N LEU A 261 -10.42 -8.79 -17.34
CA LEU A 261 -9.98 -7.67 -18.18
C LEU A 261 -8.69 -8.02 -18.94
N SER A 262 -7.80 -8.77 -18.30
CA SER A 262 -6.54 -9.24 -18.90
C SER A 262 -6.74 -10.28 -19.99
N ASP A 263 -7.76 -11.13 -19.89
CA ASP A 263 -8.06 -12.22 -20.84
C ASP A 263 -8.94 -11.77 -22.05
N GLY A 264 -9.49 -10.56 -22.01
CA GLY A 264 -10.43 -10.08 -23.02
C GLY A 264 -9.81 -10.00 -24.42
N LYS A 265 -10.57 -10.38 -25.47
CA LYS A 265 -10.18 -10.34 -26.89
C LYS A 265 -9.84 -8.93 -27.43
N ASN A 266 -10.09 -7.89 -26.66
CA ASN A 266 -9.76 -6.50 -27.01
C ASN A 266 -8.33 -6.07 -26.65
N GLY A 267 -7.45 -7.01 -26.33
CA GLY A 267 -5.99 -6.88 -26.28
C GLY A 267 -5.45 -5.55 -25.73
N LYS A 268 -4.45 -5.00 -26.37
CA LYS A 268 -3.77 -3.76 -25.96
C LYS A 268 -4.69 -2.52 -25.95
N SER A 269 -5.56 -2.34 -26.94
CA SER A 269 -6.41 -1.13 -27.06
C SER A 269 -7.48 -0.99 -25.97
N GLY A 270 -7.93 -2.09 -25.35
CA GLY A 270 -8.86 -2.05 -24.23
C GLY A 270 -8.16 -1.70 -22.90
N ARG A 271 -6.95 -2.20 -22.70
CA ARG A 271 -6.13 -1.90 -21.52
C ARG A 271 -5.72 -0.43 -21.43
N GLU A 272 -5.44 0.20 -22.57
CA GLU A 272 -5.01 1.60 -22.61
C GLU A 272 -6.05 2.56 -22.04
N LYS A 273 -7.34 2.35 -22.32
CA LYS A 273 -8.43 3.23 -21.83
C LYS A 273 -8.87 2.96 -20.39
N LEU A 274 -8.49 1.80 -19.84
CA LEU A 274 -8.97 1.32 -18.56
C LEU A 274 -8.57 2.23 -17.39
N PRO A 275 -7.31 2.74 -17.28
CA PRO A 275 -6.90 3.65 -16.21
C PRO A 275 -7.74 4.94 -16.17
N ALA A 276 -8.05 5.51 -17.36
CA ALA A 276 -8.88 6.71 -17.44
C ALA A 276 -10.33 6.44 -16.98
N VAL A 277 -10.92 5.32 -17.39
CA VAL A 277 -12.30 4.97 -17.02
C VAL A 277 -12.40 4.63 -15.53
N THR A 278 -11.46 3.84 -15.00
CA THR A 278 -11.46 3.46 -13.57
C THR A 278 -11.19 4.66 -12.66
N ALA A 279 -10.26 5.55 -13.03
CA ALA A 279 -10.03 6.79 -12.30
C ALA A 279 -11.26 7.73 -12.33
N ALA A 280 -11.96 7.81 -13.47
CA ALA A 280 -13.19 8.59 -13.57
C ALA A 280 -14.29 8.03 -12.66
N THR A 281 -14.48 6.70 -12.63
CA THR A 281 -15.48 6.08 -11.76
C THR A 281 -15.17 6.27 -10.28
N ALA A 282 -13.88 6.17 -9.88
CA ALA A 282 -13.43 6.48 -8.54
C ALA A 282 -13.69 7.95 -8.19
N GLY A 283 -13.37 8.87 -9.11
CA GLY A 283 -13.61 10.30 -8.91
C GLY A 283 -15.08 10.64 -8.71
N VAL A 284 -15.96 10.08 -9.52
CA VAL A 284 -17.43 10.24 -9.36
C VAL A 284 -17.90 9.68 -8.02
N ALA A 285 -17.41 8.50 -7.63
CA ALA A 285 -17.78 7.89 -6.35
C ALA A 285 -17.32 8.75 -5.16
N PHE A 286 -16.12 9.35 -5.20
CA PHE A 286 -15.62 10.27 -4.18
C PHE A 286 -16.43 11.56 -4.10
N LEU A 287 -16.78 12.17 -5.25
CA LEU A 287 -17.66 13.32 -5.31
C LEU A 287 -19.01 13.03 -4.66
N LEU A 288 -19.62 11.91 -5.04
CA LEU A 288 -20.91 11.48 -4.47
C LEU A 288 -20.77 11.20 -2.97
N PHE A 289 -19.71 10.51 -2.52
CA PHE A 289 -19.47 10.24 -1.11
C PHE A 289 -19.33 11.52 -0.30
N GLY A 290 -18.69 12.56 -0.84
CA GLY A 290 -18.61 13.89 -0.21
C GLY A 290 -19.96 14.55 -0.04
N VAL A 291 -20.80 14.57 -1.07
CA VAL A 291 -22.03 15.37 -1.12
C VAL A 291 -23.26 14.64 -0.53
N VAL A 292 -23.38 13.34 -0.77
CA VAL A 292 -24.57 12.55 -0.38
C VAL A 292 -24.64 12.41 1.14
N LYS A 293 -25.87 12.59 1.68
CA LYS A 293 -26.19 12.41 3.11
C LYS A 293 -27.16 11.26 3.38
N PHE A 294 -27.74 10.67 2.34
CA PHE A 294 -28.68 9.57 2.48
C PHE A 294 -27.96 8.28 2.89
N ARG A 295 -28.31 7.73 4.06
CA ARG A 295 -27.62 6.62 4.73
C ARG A 295 -27.31 5.42 3.83
N ALA A 296 -28.32 4.92 3.11
CA ALA A 296 -28.14 3.74 2.27
C ALA A 296 -27.17 4.00 1.11
N ALA A 297 -27.18 5.19 0.52
CA ALA A 297 -26.27 5.56 -0.56
C ALA A 297 -24.85 5.73 -0.05
N VAL A 298 -24.66 6.33 1.14
CA VAL A 298 -23.33 6.48 1.76
C VAL A 298 -22.75 5.11 2.12
N LEU A 299 -23.55 4.20 2.69
CA LEU A 299 -23.14 2.82 2.95
C LEU A 299 -22.75 2.08 1.67
N PHE A 300 -23.57 2.18 0.63
CA PHE A 300 -23.29 1.56 -0.67
C PHE A 300 -21.98 2.09 -1.26
N LEU A 301 -21.78 3.42 -1.24
CA LEU A 301 -20.54 4.03 -1.71
C LEU A 301 -19.34 3.56 -0.89
N MET A 302 -19.47 3.51 0.45
CA MET A 302 -18.39 3.03 1.31
C MET A 302 -18.00 1.58 1.01
N LEU A 303 -18.95 0.72 0.67
CA LEU A 303 -18.68 -0.68 0.32
C LEU A 303 -17.97 -0.82 -1.04
N ILE A 304 -18.28 0.01 -2.02
CA ILE A 304 -17.69 -0.11 -3.38
C ILE A 304 -16.40 0.70 -3.57
N LEU A 305 -16.19 1.74 -2.76
CA LEU A 305 -15.01 2.62 -2.87
C LEU A 305 -13.67 1.87 -2.85
N PRO A 306 -13.44 0.84 -2.01
CA PRO A 306 -12.20 0.09 -2.01
C PRO A 306 -11.88 -0.50 -3.38
N LEU A 307 -12.88 -1.09 -4.02
CA LEU A 307 -12.73 -1.67 -5.35
C LEU A 307 -12.45 -0.61 -6.41
N LEU A 308 -13.15 0.53 -6.32
CA LEU A 308 -12.99 1.63 -7.27
C LEU A 308 -11.65 2.37 -7.11
N LEU A 309 -10.99 2.28 -5.95
CA LEU A 309 -9.65 2.81 -5.72
C LEU A 309 -8.57 1.81 -6.13
N ASN A 310 -8.72 0.53 -5.77
CA ASN A 310 -7.71 -0.49 -6.07
C ASN A 310 -7.54 -0.75 -7.57
N LEU A 311 -8.64 -0.79 -8.33
CA LEU A 311 -8.56 -1.08 -9.77
C LEU A 311 -7.65 -0.11 -10.53
N PRO A 312 -7.83 1.23 -10.45
CA PRO A 312 -6.93 2.16 -11.12
C PRO A 312 -5.51 2.15 -10.55
N GLU A 313 -5.35 1.93 -9.25
CA GLU A 313 -4.04 1.85 -8.60
C GLU A 313 -3.19 0.71 -9.16
N TYR A 314 -3.74 -0.51 -9.25
CA TYR A 314 -3.04 -1.65 -9.88
C TYR A 314 -2.70 -1.39 -11.34
N LEU A 315 -3.60 -0.76 -12.10
CA LEU A 315 -3.34 -0.40 -13.49
C LEU A 315 -2.23 0.64 -13.62
N LEU A 316 -2.15 1.60 -12.70
CA LEU A 316 -1.08 2.59 -12.65
C LEU A 316 0.27 1.96 -12.31
N MET A 317 0.31 1.05 -11.33
CA MET A 317 1.53 0.32 -10.98
C MET A 317 2.05 -0.55 -12.15
N ASP A 318 1.15 -1.13 -12.94
CA ASP A 318 1.52 -1.86 -14.16
C ASP A 318 2.12 -0.92 -15.22
N LEU A 319 1.50 0.24 -15.43
CA LEU A 319 2.00 1.27 -16.35
C LEU A 319 3.35 1.87 -15.89
N GLU A 320 3.58 2.01 -14.59
CA GLU A 320 4.89 2.42 -14.07
C GLU A 320 5.99 1.42 -14.43
N ASN A 321 5.72 0.12 -14.27
CA ASN A 321 6.69 -0.91 -14.64
C ASN A 321 6.96 -0.92 -16.16
N GLN A 322 5.93 -0.70 -16.99
CA GLN A 322 6.10 -0.55 -18.44
C GLN A 322 6.93 0.70 -18.77
N PHE A 323 6.70 1.80 -18.07
CA PHE A 323 7.47 3.03 -18.23
C PHE A 323 8.96 2.82 -17.89
N VAL A 324 9.29 2.03 -16.87
CA VAL A 324 10.68 1.69 -16.52
C VAL A 324 11.37 0.95 -17.69
N ASP A 325 10.64 0.06 -18.38
CA ASP A 325 11.14 -0.61 -19.59
C ASP A 325 11.29 0.35 -20.77
N GLU A 326 10.30 1.21 -21.03
CA GLU A 326 10.35 2.25 -22.07
C GLU A 326 11.52 3.23 -21.87
N ALA A 327 11.84 3.54 -20.62
CA ALA A 327 12.94 4.45 -20.24
C ALA A 327 14.32 3.77 -20.22
N GLU A 328 14.41 2.50 -20.65
CA GLU A 328 15.63 1.68 -20.58
C GLU A 328 16.26 1.58 -19.17
N CYS A 329 15.46 1.79 -18.12
CA CYS A 329 15.89 1.74 -16.72
C CYS A 329 15.73 0.35 -16.09
N GLY A 330 15.49 -0.70 -16.87
CA GLY A 330 15.22 -2.05 -16.38
C GLY A 330 16.32 -2.65 -15.50
N SER A 331 17.59 -2.27 -15.73
CA SER A 331 18.74 -2.69 -14.90
C SER A 331 18.76 -2.03 -13.51
N GLN A 332 18.01 -0.95 -13.30
CA GLN A 332 17.86 -0.21 -12.05
C GLN A 332 16.38 -0.04 -11.70
N ARG A 333 15.58 -1.08 -11.96
CA ARG A 333 14.12 -1.07 -11.79
C ARG A 333 13.71 -0.72 -10.37
N ALA A 334 14.30 -1.38 -9.35
CA ALA A 334 13.95 -1.12 -7.97
C ALA A 334 14.29 0.33 -7.56
N ALA A 335 15.46 0.83 -7.92
CA ALA A 335 15.84 2.21 -7.66
C ALA A 335 14.91 3.20 -8.37
N THR A 336 14.53 2.92 -9.61
CA THR A 336 13.61 3.78 -10.38
C THR A 336 12.23 3.84 -9.75
N LEU A 337 11.65 2.70 -9.37
CA LEU A 337 10.36 2.63 -8.68
C LEU A 337 10.42 3.30 -7.30
N SER A 338 11.53 3.12 -6.54
CA SER A 338 11.72 3.80 -5.26
C SER A 338 11.77 5.33 -5.41
N VAL A 339 12.35 5.85 -6.49
CA VAL A 339 12.33 7.30 -6.77
C VAL A 339 10.91 7.80 -7.07
N LEU A 340 10.12 7.04 -7.83
CA LEU A 340 8.72 7.38 -8.08
C LEU A 340 7.91 7.35 -6.78
N ASN A 341 8.08 6.31 -5.95
CA ASN A 341 7.43 6.19 -4.64
C ASN A 341 7.83 7.33 -3.68
N MET A 342 9.10 7.74 -3.68
CA MET A 342 9.53 8.91 -2.90
C MET A 342 8.78 10.18 -3.34
N GLY A 343 8.54 10.35 -4.63
CA GLY A 343 7.71 11.44 -5.15
C GLY A 343 6.27 11.38 -4.65
N VAL A 344 5.67 10.17 -4.62
CA VAL A 344 4.34 9.93 -4.05
C VAL A 344 4.30 10.32 -2.57
N ASN A 345 5.23 9.81 -1.77
CA ASN A 345 5.34 10.08 -0.33
C ASN A 345 5.50 11.59 -0.04
N LEU A 346 6.27 12.31 -0.87
CA LEU A 346 6.42 13.76 -0.73
C LEU A 346 5.07 14.49 -0.91
N VAL A 347 4.32 14.12 -1.93
CA VAL A 347 2.99 14.71 -2.19
C VAL A 347 2.02 14.37 -1.07
N GLU A 348 2.06 13.15 -0.53
CA GLU A 348 1.27 12.75 0.64
C GLU A 348 1.59 13.59 1.87
N ILE A 349 2.87 13.76 2.22
CA ILE A 349 3.30 14.56 3.36
C ILE A 349 2.80 16.00 3.23
N LEU A 350 2.95 16.60 2.05
CA LEU A 350 2.46 17.95 1.78
C LEU A 350 0.94 18.05 1.93
N THR A 351 0.22 17.04 1.45
CA THR A 351 -1.25 17.01 1.53
C THR A 351 -1.74 16.79 2.96
N LEU A 352 -1.12 15.87 3.71
CA LEU A 352 -1.43 15.67 5.12
C LEU A 352 -1.16 16.94 5.94
N SER A 353 -0.07 17.63 5.66
CA SER A 353 0.22 18.92 6.29
C SER A 353 -0.84 19.97 5.97
N ALA A 354 -1.34 19.99 4.73
CA ALA A 354 -2.42 20.89 4.30
C ALA A 354 -3.79 20.45 4.84
N SER A 355 -4.01 19.15 5.07
CA SER A 355 -5.32 18.63 5.55
C SER A 355 -5.71 19.18 6.92
N ALA A 356 -4.73 19.50 7.78
CA ALA A 356 -4.97 20.18 9.05
C ALA A 356 -5.70 21.54 8.88
N PHE A 357 -5.58 22.17 7.73
CA PHE A 357 -6.33 23.38 7.37
C PHE A 357 -7.64 23.05 6.65
N LEU A 358 -7.66 22.00 5.83
CA LEU A 358 -8.84 21.59 5.06
C LEU A 358 -9.96 21.04 5.96
N THR A 359 -9.63 20.38 7.05
CA THR A 359 -10.62 19.91 8.05
C THR A 359 -11.42 21.05 8.67
N LYS A 360 -10.85 22.26 8.77
CA LYS A 360 -11.57 23.46 9.23
C LYS A 360 -12.67 23.92 8.26
N ILE A 361 -12.57 23.55 6.98
CA ILE A 361 -13.55 23.88 5.93
C ILE A 361 -14.70 22.87 5.92
N GLY A 362 -14.48 21.69 6.49
CA GLY A 362 -15.43 20.59 6.57
C GLY A 362 -15.01 19.40 5.72
N ILE A 363 -15.12 18.23 6.31
CA ILE A 363 -14.62 16.95 5.78
C ILE A 363 -15.23 16.60 4.41
N GLN A 364 -16.47 17.01 4.17
CA GLN A 364 -17.15 16.79 2.89
C GLN A 364 -16.39 17.44 1.72
N TRP A 365 -15.77 18.58 1.93
CA TRP A 365 -15.02 19.28 0.91
C TRP A 365 -13.71 18.57 0.58
N CYS A 366 -13.09 17.90 1.56
CA CYS A 366 -11.90 17.08 1.32
C CYS A 366 -12.22 15.96 0.31
N PHE A 367 -13.34 15.25 0.48
CA PHE A 367 -13.79 14.23 -0.47
C PHE A 367 -14.11 14.81 -1.85
N VAL A 368 -14.77 15.98 -1.90
CA VAL A 368 -15.11 16.65 -3.16
C VAL A 368 -13.83 17.06 -3.90
N PHE A 369 -12.85 17.67 -3.22
CA PHE A 369 -11.58 18.07 -3.85
C PHE A 369 -10.82 16.88 -4.42
N VAL A 370 -10.67 15.79 -3.66
CA VAL A 370 -10.00 14.60 -4.16
C VAL A 370 -10.76 13.98 -5.32
N GLY A 371 -12.10 13.93 -5.25
CA GLY A 371 -12.92 13.48 -6.37
C GLY A 371 -12.71 14.30 -7.64
N CYS A 372 -12.61 15.63 -7.53
CA CYS A 372 -12.28 16.51 -8.65
C CYS A 372 -10.87 16.22 -9.22
N PHE A 373 -9.87 16.01 -8.35
CA PHE A 373 -8.52 15.67 -8.80
C PHE A 373 -8.47 14.32 -9.53
N LEU A 374 -9.18 13.30 -9.04
CA LEU A 374 -9.30 12.01 -9.72
C LEU A 374 -9.94 12.16 -11.11
N MET A 375 -10.93 13.04 -11.28
CA MET A 375 -11.52 13.35 -12.59
C MET A 375 -10.52 14.04 -13.53
N VAL A 376 -9.69 14.95 -13.01
CA VAL A 376 -8.62 15.60 -13.80
C VAL A 376 -7.60 14.56 -14.25
N ILE A 377 -7.18 13.64 -13.37
CA ILE A 377 -6.28 12.54 -13.72
C ILE A 377 -6.89 11.67 -14.81
N ALA A 378 -8.14 11.27 -14.68
CA ALA A 378 -8.84 10.50 -15.70
C ALA A 378 -8.81 11.19 -17.06
N HIS A 379 -9.02 12.50 -17.09
CA HIS A 379 -8.94 13.30 -18.32
C HIS A 379 -7.52 13.34 -18.90
N LEU A 380 -6.51 13.50 -18.06
CA LEU A 380 -5.10 13.50 -18.50
C LEU A 380 -4.71 12.15 -19.11
N PHE A 381 -5.08 11.03 -18.48
CA PHE A 381 -4.84 9.70 -19.06
C PHE A 381 -5.55 9.53 -20.40
N ALA A 382 -6.80 9.96 -20.52
CA ALA A 382 -7.54 9.89 -21.79
C ALA A 382 -6.90 10.71 -22.93
N ARG A 383 -6.10 11.75 -22.61
CA ARG A 383 -5.36 12.55 -23.59
C ARG A 383 -4.01 11.96 -24.00
N ILE A 384 -3.29 11.33 -23.06
CA ILE A 384 -1.96 10.76 -23.35
C ILE A 384 -2.07 9.50 -24.21
N GLN A 385 -3.23 8.84 -24.16
CA GLN A 385 -3.53 7.63 -24.92
C GLN A 385 -4.04 7.91 -26.36
N LYS A 386 -4.20 9.17 -26.73
CA LYS A 386 -4.46 9.62 -28.10
C LYS A 386 -3.18 10.09 -28.77
#